data_934aa679d0e921119d07b539d5531b3d
#
_entry.id   934aa679d0e921119d07b539d5531b3d
#
_cell.length_a   1.000
_cell.length_b   1.000
_cell.length_c   1.000
_cell.angle_alpha   90.00
_cell.angle_beta   90.00
_cell.angle_gamma   90.00
#
_symmetry.space_group_name_H-M   'P 1'
#
loop_
_entity.id
_entity.type
_entity.pdbx_description
1 polymer ?
#
loop_
_entity_poly.entity_id
_entity_poly.type
_entity_poly.pdbx_seq_one_letter_code
_entity_poly.pdbx_strand_id
1 'polypeptide(L)'
;GEKLQSYALGQDAEPVREYTQSRAPESIGHGMTATRDLQSYQEADILIAYLSEKIAHRMRKAGVRGSGVHLDLRSSSLSHVSKQTLLKSAVCSGRDIERVASSLMRQIWHEEYPLRTISVSVFDLVDEQKGTQISLFDDDKRRKNESLERAIDKIRGKYGADTIMRAGLIANDFIYDKNDDEDFLPFKR
;
A
#
# COMPACT_ATOMS: atom_id res chain seq x y z
N GLY A 1 12.30 26.90 -9.17
CA GLY A 1 11.53 27.62 -10.10
C GLY A 1 10.69 28.70 -9.47
N GLU A 2 10.12 29.55 -10.30
CA GLU A 2 9.33 30.74 -9.96
C GLU A 2 8.23 30.47 -8.90
N LYS A 3 7.54 29.34 -8.99
CA LYS A 3 6.49 28.95 -8.04
C LYS A 3 7.03 28.76 -6.61
N LEU A 4 8.22 28.19 -6.44
CA LEU A 4 8.84 28.06 -5.12
C LEU A 4 9.32 29.41 -4.57
N GLN A 5 9.78 30.29 -5.45
CA GLN A 5 10.16 31.66 -5.06
C GLN A 5 8.95 32.45 -4.61
N SER A 6 7.82 32.37 -5.31
CA SER A 6 6.58 33.02 -4.90
C SER A 6 6.08 32.52 -3.56
N TYR A 7 6.14 31.23 -3.30
CA TYR A 7 5.80 30.66 -1.99
C TYR A 7 6.73 31.15 -0.87
N ALA A 8 8.04 31.20 -1.12
CA ALA A 8 9.01 31.71 -0.17
C ALA A 8 8.81 33.22 0.17
N LEU A 9 8.24 33.96 -0.77
CA LEU A 9 7.88 35.37 -0.59
C LEU A 9 6.48 35.62 0.00
N GLY A 10 5.74 34.53 0.33
CA GLY A 10 4.37 34.62 0.84
C GLY A 10 3.34 35.07 -0.21
N GLN A 11 3.66 34.97 -1.49
CA GLN A 11 2.80 35.40 -2.61
C GLN A 11 1.92 34.27 -3.14
N ASP A 12 1.49 33.35 -2.26
CA ASP A 12 0.52 32.31 -2.62
C ASP A 12 -0.89 32.90 -2.55
N ALA A 13 -1.53 33.00 -3.72
CA ALA A 13 -2.90 33.49 -3.87
C ALA A 13 -3.89 32.33 -4.09
N GLU A 14 -3.49 31.05 -3.98
CA GLU A 14 -4.40 29.94 -4.14
C GLU A 14 -5.40 29.93 -2.96
N PRO A 15 -6.72 29.92 -3.22
CA PRO A 15 -7.70 29.88 -2.16
C PRO A 15 -7.59 28.57 -1.38
N VAL A 16 -7.78 28.63 -0.05
CA VAL A 16 -7.89 27.45 0.78
C VAL A 16 -9.09 26.63 0.31
N ARG A 17 -8.86 25.35 -0.05
CA ARG A 17 -9.92 24.48 -0.51
C ARG A 17 -10.88 24.14 0.63
N GLU A 18 -12.16 24.24 0.37
CA GLU A 18 -13.15 23.76 1.31
C GLU A 18 -13.04 22.22 1.48
N TYR A 19 -13.24 21.74 2.70
CA TYR A 19 -13.17 20.31 3.05
C TYR A 19 -14.12 19.44 2.19
N THR A 20 -15.24 19.99 1.80
CA THR A 20 -16.25 19.34 0.92
C THR A 20 -15.76 19.10 -0.51
N GLN A 21 -14.66 19.75 -0.93
CA GLN A 21 -14.04 19.59 -2.26
C GLN A 21 -12.88 18.59 -2.26
N SER A 22 -12.80 17.70 -1.26
CA SER A 22 -11.78 16.66 -1.22
C SER A 22 -11.84 15.81 -2.49
N ARG A 23 -10.79 15.84 -3.29
CA ARG A 23 -10.62 14.93 -4.42
C ARG A 23 -10.50 13.49 -3.89
N ALA A 24 -11.08 12.54 -4.63
CA ALA A 24 -10.79 11.13 -4.39
C ALA A 24 -9.26 10.93 -4.38
N PRO A 25 -8.72 10.08 -3.51
CA PRO A 25 -7.29 9.83 -3.46
C PRO A 25 -6.80 9.29 -4.81
N GLU A 26 -5.68 9.81 -5.30
CA GLU A 26 -5.06 9.35 -6.55
C GLU A 26 -4.28 8.04 -6.35
N SER A 27 -3.87 7.77 -5.12
CA SER A 27 -3.18 6.54 -4.72
C SER A 27 -3.44 6.20 -3.25
N ILE A 28 -3.28 4.93 -2.90
CA ILE A 28 -3.27 4.43 -1.53
C ILE A 28 -1.97 3.68 -1.33
N GLY A 29 -1.15 4.12 -0.40
CA GLY A 29 0.15 3.53 -0.13
C GLY A 29 0.43 3.41 1.36
N HIS A 30 1.38 2.53 1.68
CA HIS A 30 1.94 2.37 3.01
C HIS A 30 3.43 2.06 2.91
N GLY A 31 4.22 2.63 3.79
CA GLY A 31 5.65 2.36 3.86
C GLY A 31 6.09 2.17 5.30
N MET A 32 7.08 1.35 5.52
CA MET A 32 7.63 1.07 6.83
C MET A 32 9.15 1.06 6.80
N THR A 33 9.75 1.67 7.82
CA THR A 33 11.15 1.50 8.14
C THR A 33 11.27 0.33 9.11
N ALA A 34 11.96 -0.74 8.70
CA ALA A 34 12.18 -1.91 9.53
C ALA A 34 13.00 -1.54 10.78
N THR A 35 12.81 -2.26 11.89
CA THR A 35 13.55 -2.04 13.14
C THR A 35 15.05 -2.35 12.99
N ARG A 36 15.37 -3.28 12.10
CA ARG A 36 16.73 -3.60 11.63
C ARG A 36 16.78 -3.67 10.11
N ASP A 37 17.97 -3.69 9.56
CA ASP A 37 18.17 -3.84 8.12
C ASP A 37 17.73 -5.23 7.65
N LEU A 38 17.02 -5.27 6.52
CA LEU A 38 16.60 -6.49 5.83
C LEU A 38 17.70 -6.93 4.88
N GLN A 39 18.08 -8.21 4.94
CA GLN A 39 19.22 -8.76 4.22
C GLN A 39 18.85 -9.81 3.17
N SER A 40 17.59 -10.26 3.15
CA SER A 40 17.15 -11.32 2.24
C SER A 40 15.80 -11.00 1.58
N TYR A 41 15.58 -11.62 0.42
CA TYR A 41 14.26 -11.58 -0.24
C TYR A 41 13.14 -12.06 0.68
N GLN A 42 13.41 -13.05 1.52
CA GLN A 42 12.41 -13.59 2.44
C GLN A 42 11.94 -12.54 3.45
N GLU A 43 12.87 -11.81 4.06
CA GLU A 43 12.53 -10.74 5.00
C GLU A 43 11.77 -9.60 4.30
N ALA A 44 12.23 -9.20 3.11
CA ALA A 44 11.56 -8.17 2.33
C ALA A 44 10.15 -8.60 1.86
N ASP A 45 9.96 -9.87 1.44
CA ASP A 45 8.65 -10.42 1.09
C ASP A 45 7.68 -10.40 2.28
N ILE A 46 8.14 -10.72 3.49
CA ILE A 46 7.32 -10.64 4.71
C ILE A 46 6.84 -9.20 4.94
N LEU A 47 7.74 -8.22 4.83
CA LEU A 47 7.37 -6.81 4.98
C LEU A 47 6.43 -6.35 3.88
N ILE A 48 6.67 -6.72 2.61
CA ILE A 48 5.79 -6.43 1.48
C ILE A 48 4.40 -7.04 1.71
N ALA A 49 4.32 -8.28 2.21
CA ALA A 49 3.05 -8.94 2.52
C ALA A 49 2.25 -8.15 3.57
N TYR A 50 2.93 -7.71 4.64
CA TYR A 50 2.34 -6.87 5.68
C TYR A 50 1.78 -5.54 5.11
N LEU A 51 2.61 -4.80 4.37
CA LEU A 51 2.20 -3.53 3.75
C LEU A 51 1.03 -3.71 2.78
N SER A 52 1.07 -4.79 1.99
CA SER A 52 0.02 -5.11 1.02
C SER A 52 -1.33 -5.42 1.67
N GLU A 53 -1.34 -6.08 2.84
CA GLU A 53 -2.58 -6.29 3.61
C GLU A 53 -3.17 -4.97 4.12
N LYS A 54 -2.34 -4.08 4.67
CA LYS A 54 -2.77 -2.75 5.14
C LYS A 54 -3.35 -1.91 4.00
N ILE A 55 -2.67 -1.88 2.85
CA ILE A 55 -3.14 -1.16 1.65
C ILE A 55 -4.47 -1.74 1.16
N ALA A 56 -4.57 -3.06 1.01
CA ALA A 56 -5.78 -3.73 0.53
C ALA A 56 -6.97 -3.48 1.46
N HIS A 57 -6.77 -3.52 2.78
CA HIS A 57 -7.81 -3.17 3.76
C HIS A 57 -8.31 -1.73 3.56
N ARG A 58 -7.40 -0.76 3.42
CA ARG A 58 -7.77 0.65 3.18
C ARG A 58 -8.48 0.83 1.84
N MET A 59 -8.07 0.13 0.78
CA MET A 59 -8.73 0.16 -0.53
C MET A 59 -10.16 -0.38 -0.44
N ARG A 60 -10.38 -1.52 0.22
CA ARG A 60 -11.71 -2.09 0.42
C ARG A 60 -12.61 -1.19 1.28
N LYS A 61 -12.05 -0.57 2.34
CA LYS A 61 -12.77 0.41 3.16
C LYS A 61 -13.19 1.65 2.36
N ALA A 62 -12.36 2.06 1.41
CA ALA A 62 -12.63 3.18 0.50
C ALA A 62 -13.50 2.79 -0.71
N GLY A 63 -13.80 1.50 -0.93
CA GLY A 63 -14.57 1.02 -2.07
C GLY A 63 -13.87 1.22 -3.42
N VAL A 64 -12.53 1.14 -3.45
CA VAL A 64 -11.73 1.39 -4.65
C VAL A 64 -10.87 0.19 -5.03
N ARG A 65 -10.55 0.09 -6.32
CA ARG A 65 -9.58 -0.82 -6.92
C ARG A 65 -8.51 -0.01 -7.62
N GLY A 66 -7.32 -0.55 -7.81
CA GLY A 66 -6.25 0.15 -8.53
C GLY A 66 -5.59 -0.74 -9.57
N SER A 67 -5.15 -0.13 -10.67
CA SER A 67 -4.50 -0.83 -11.78
C SER A 67 -2.99 -0.59 -11.85
N GLY A 68 -2.43 0.28 -11.00
CA GLY A 68 -0.99 0.51 -10.91
C GLY A 68 -0.44 0.11 -9.55
N VAL A 69 0.73 -0.53 -9.53
CA VAL A 69 1.49 -0.82 -8.31
C VAL A 69 2.87 -0.19 -8.43
N HIS A 70 3.25 0.57 -7.42
CA HIS A 70 4.56 1.19 -7.27
C HIS A 70 5.24 0.66 -6.02
N LEU A 71 6.53 0.36 -6.15
CA LEU A 71 7.41 -0.05 -5.07
C LEU A 71 8.58 0.92 -4.98
N ASP A 72 8.89 1.37 -3.78
CA ASP A 72 10.08 2.15 -3.44
C ASP A 72 10.87 1.40 -2.36
N LEU A 73 12.17 1.27 -2.58
CA LEU A 73 13.12 0.63 -1.68
C LEU A 73 14.18 1.65 -1.27
N ARG A 74 14.47 1.74 0.01
CA ARG A 74 15.53 2.58 0.55
C ARG A 74 16.51 1.74 1.35
N SER A 75 17.79 1.86 1.01
CA SER A 75 18.88 1.22 1.73
C SER A 75 19.22 1.93 3.06
N SER A 76 20.01 1.30 3.90
CA SER A 76 20.59 1.92 5.10
C SER A 76 21.52 3.10 4.78
N SER A 77 22.11 3.12 3.58
CA SER A 77 22.91 4.26 3.08
C SER A 77 22.07 5.40 2.52
N LEU A 78 20.73 5.37 2.67
CA LEU A 78 19.75 6.34 2.18
C LEU A 78 19.61 6.40 0.65
N SER A 79 20.19 5.46 -0.09
CA SER A 79 19.96 5.32 -1.52
C SER A 79 18.57 4.79 -1.80
N HIS A 80 17.90 5.36 -2.81
CA HIS A 80 16.56 4.99 -3.23
C HIS A 80 16.55 4.34 -4.60
N VAL A 81 15.75 3.31 -4.75
CA VAL A 81 15.42 2.72 -6.04
C VAL A 81 13.93 2.41 -6.06
N SER A 82 13.25 2.74 -7.14
CA SER A 82 11.82 2.48 -7.27
C SER A 82 11.46 1.91 -8.63
N LYS A 83 10.34 1.21 -8.67
CA LYS A 83 9.76 0.66 -9.89
C LYS A 83 8.25 0.59 -9.79
N GLN A 84 7.58 0.76 -10.92
CA GLN A 84 6.12 0.63 -11.00
C GLN A 84 5.70 -0.17 -12.22
N THR A 85 4.49 -0.69 -12.18
CA THR A 85 3.87 -1.39 -13.31
C THR A 85 2.37 -1.17 -13.33
N LEU A 86 1.80 -1.24 -14.53
CA LEU A 86 0.35 -1.28 -14.72
C LEU A 86 -0.11 -2.73 -14.86
N LEU A 87 -1.26 -3.02 -14.30
CA LEU A 87 -1.92 -4.32 -14.34
C LEU A 87 -3.00 -4.32 -15.42
N LYS A 88 -3.24 -5.47 -16.02
CA LYS A 88 -4.32 -5.63 -17.02
C LYS A 88 -5.72 -5.46 -16.42
N SER A 89 -5.87 -5.68 -15.13
CA SER A 89 -7.13 -5.53 -14.42
C SER A 89 -6.89 -4.90 -13.04
N ALA A 90 -7.80 -4.02 -12.61
CA ALA A 90 -7.72 -3.39 -11.30
C ALA A 90 -7.89 -4.42 -10.17
N VAL A 91 -7.07 -4.32 -9.11
CA VAL A 91 -7.02 -5.22 -7.96
C VAL A 91 -7.33 -4.47 -6.66
N CYS A 92 -7.81 -5.20 -5.65
CA CYS A 92 -7.94 -4.73 -4.26
C CYS A 92 -7.54 -5.82 -3.25
N SER A 93 -6.99 -6.94 -3.73
CA SER A 93 -6.54 -8.06 -2.89
C SER A 93 -5.11 -7.85 -2.43
N GLY A 94 -4.83 -8.07 -1.13
CA GLY A 94 -3.50 -8.02 -0.56
C GLY A 94 -2.52 -8.98 -1.23
N ARG A 95 -2.99 -10.19 -1.60
CA ARG A 95 -2.16 -11.19 -2.31
C ARG A 95 -1.75 -10.75 -3.71
N ASP A 96 -2.63 -10.06 -4.43
CA ASP A 96 -2.29 -9.59 -5.78
C ASP A 96 -1.29 -8.44 -5.72
N ILE A 97 -1.46 -7.51 -4.78
CA ILE A 97 -0.52 -6.41 -4.53
C ILE A 97 0.85 -6.97 -4.12
N GLU A 98 0.88 -7.89 -3.14
CA GLU A 98 2.09 -8.56 -2.67
C GLU A 98 2.85 -9.23 -3.82
N ARG A 99 2.16 -10.06 -4.62
CA ARG A 99 2.77 -10.78 -5.75
C ARG A 99 3.44 -9.82 -6.74
N VAL A 100 2.78 -8.71 -7.05
CA VAL A 100 3.31 -7.71 -7.99
C VAL A 100 4.47 -6.96 -7.37
N ALA A 101 4.35 -6.48 -6.13
CA ALA A 101 5.41 -5.75 -5.44
C ALA A 101 6.67 -6.62 -5.24
N SER A 102 6.51 -7.90 -4.85
CA SER A 102 7.62 -8.85 -4.74
C SER A 102 8.29 -9.12 -6.09
N SER A 103 7.51 -9.18 -7.18
CA SER A 103 8.09 -9.31 -8.53
C SER A 103 8.87 -8.06 -8.93
N LEU A 104 8.39 -6.85 -8.61
CA LEU A 104 9.12 -5.61 -8.84
C LEU A 104 10.41 -5.55 -8.02
N MET A 105 10.34 -5.94 -6.75
CA MET A 105 11.51 -5.99 -5.86
C MET A 105 12.64 -6.82 -6.47
N ARG A 106 12.36 -8.04 -6.94
CA ARG A 106 13.36 -8.91 -7.56
C ARG A 106 13.96 -8.38 -8.85
N GLN A 107 13.35 -7.37 -9.47
CA GLN A 107 13.88 -6.72 -10.68
C GLN A 107 14.83 -5.56 -10.38
N ILE A 108 14.80 -5.01 -9.16
CA ILE A 108 15.55 -3.79 -8.80
C ILE A 108 16.47 -3.96 -7.60
N TRP A 109 16.34 -5.06 -6.86
CA TRP A 109 17.19 -5.38 -5.72
C TRP A 109 17.69 -6.82 -5.81
N HIS A 110 19.00 -7.00 -5.68
CA HIS A 110 19.69 -8.27 -5.82
C HIS A 110 20.44 -8.69 -4.55
N GLU A 111 19.93 -8.27 -3.37
CA GLU A 111 20.53 -8.54 -2.05
C GLU A 111 21.97 -8.01 -1.89
N GLU A 112 22.40 -7.09 -2.77
CA GLU A 112 23.74 -6.52 -2.76
C GLU A 112 23.97 -5.55 -1.60
N TYR A 113 22.92 -4.99 -1.07
CA TYR A 113 22.94 -4.04 0.04
C TYR A 113 21.67 -4.19 0.91
N PRO A 114 21.81 -3.96 2.23
CA PRO A 114 20.67 -4.10 3.14
C PRO A 114 19.61 -3.03 2.89
N LEU A 115 18.33 -3.44 2.97
CA LEU A 115 17.19 -2.55 2.88
C LEU A 115 16.75 -2.08 4.26
N ARG A 116 16.43 -0.80 4.37
CA ARG A 116 15.94 -0.20 5.62
C ARG A 116 14.46 0.15 5.56
N THR A 117 14.00 0.64 4.41
CA THR A 117 12.59 1.05 4.23
C THR A 117 12.04 0.43 2.96
N ILE A 118 10.82 -0.07 3.06
CA ILE A 118 10.03 -0.51 1.91
C ILE A 118 8.73 0.29 1.91
N SER A 119 8.35 0.82 0.75
CA SER A 119 7.07 1.48 0.54
C SER A 119 6.37 0.88 -0.68
N VAL A 120 5.09 0.55 -0.50
CA VAL A 120 4.22 0.07 -1.57
C VAL A 120 3.08 1.06 -1.74
N SER A 121 2.69 1.33 -2.96
CA SER A 121 1.49 2.11 -3.24
C SER A 121 0.74 1.55 -4.45
N VAL A 122 -0.58 1.69 -4.40
CA VAL A 122 -1.47 1.37 -5.50
C VAL A 122 -2.06 2.67 -6.02
N PHE A 123 -1.97 2.88 -7.31
CA PHE A 123 -2.41 4.08 -8.00
C PHE A 123 -3.35 3.74 -9.16
N ASP A 124 -3.82 4.75 -9.90
CA ASP A 124 -4.84 4.61 -10.93
C ASP A 124 -6.09 3.96 -10.34
N LEU A 125 -6.62 4.63 -9.31
CA LEU A 125 -7.74 4.14 -8.52
C LEU A 125 -9.07 4.36 -9.26
N VAL A 126 -9.90 3.31 -9.27
CA VAL A 126 -11.24 3.32 -9.81
C VAL A 126 -12.24 2.89 -8.74
N ASP A 127 -13.43 3.46 -8.79
CA ASP A 127 -14.54 3.07 -7.91
C ASP A 127 -14.96 1.62 -8.20
N GLU A 128 -15.06 0.80 -7.17
CA GLU A 128 -15.48 -0.61 -7.28
C GLU A 128 -16.87 -0.75 -7.92
N GLN A 129 -17.75 0.26 -7.76
CA GLN A 129 -19.11 0.25 -8.30
C GLN A 129 -19.18 0.60 -9.79
N LYS A 130 -18.13 1.23 -10.36
CA LYS A 130 -18.13 1.66 -11.78
C LYS A 130 -17.85 0.55 -12.79
N GLY A 131 -17.94 -0.71 -12.37
CA GLY A 131 -17.84 -1.87 -13.26
C GLY A 131 -16.45 -2.02 -13.89
N THR A 132 -15.63 -2.86 -13.31
CA THR A 132 -14.37 -3.29 -13.94
C THR A 132 -14.71 -4.38 -14.96
N GLN A 133 -14.18 -4.30 -16.17
CA GLN A 133 -14.28 -5.38 -17.14
C GLN A 133 -13.65 -6.64 -16.56
N ILE A 134 -14.49 -7.63 -16.26
CA ILE A 134 -14.08 -8.88 -15.62
C ILE A 134 -13.67 -9.85 -16.72
N SER A 135 -12.49 -10.46 -16.61
CA SER A 135 -12.10 -11.59 -17.46
C SER A 135 -12.91 -12.83 -17.08
N LEU A 136 -13.56 -13.45 -18.06
CA LEU A 136 -14.41 -14.65 -17.88
C LEU A 136 -13.66 -15.86 -17.27
N PHE A 137 -12.32 -15.86 -17.29
CA PHE A 137 -11.50 -17.04 -16.94
C PHE A 137 -10.88 -17.00 -15.54
N ASP A 138 -10.92 -15.85 -14.83
CA ASP A 138 -10.19 -15.67 -13.56
C ASP A 138 -11.12 -15.46 -12.34
N ASP A 139 -12.42 -15.58 -12.53
CA ASP A 139 -13.42 -14.97 -11.65
C ASP A 139 -13.62 -15.73 -10.32
N ASP A 140 -13.67 -17.06 -10.33
CA ASP A 140 -14.04 -17.83 -9.14
C ASP A 140 -12.99 -17.79 -8.02
N LYS A 141 -11.72 -17.92 -8.37
CA LYS A 141 -10.63 -17.90 -7.38
C LYS A 141 -10.43 -16.50 -6.78
N ARG A 142 -10.57 -15.49 -7.63
CA ARG A 142 -10.49 -14.09 -7.23
C ARG A 142 -11.64 -13.72 -6.30
N ARG A 143 -12.89 -14.05 -6.65
CA ARG A 143 -14.07 -13.83 -5.82
C ARG A 143 -13.97 -14.51 -4.46
N LYS A 144 -13.47 -15.76 -4.42
CA LYS A 144 -13.25 -16.49 -3.15
C LYS A 144 -12.22 -15.78 -2.27
N ASN A 145 -11.11 -15.31 -2.84
CA ASN A 145 -10.09 -14.56 -2.10
C ASN A 145 -10.63 -13.22 -1.58
N GLU A 146 -11.34 -12.47 -2.40
CA GLU A 146 -11.94 -11.19 -1.97
C GLU A 146 -12.99 -11.40 -0.87
N SER A 147 -13.82 -12.46 -0.98
CA SER A 147 -14.79 -12.83 0.05
C SER A 147 -14.12 -13.20 1.37
N LEU A 148 -13.01 -13.94 1.31
CA LEU A 148 -12.20 -14.29 2.48
C LEU A 148 -11.62 -13.04 3.13
N GLU A 149 -11.01 -12.13 2.34
CA GLU A 149 -10.42 -10.91 2.86
C GLU A 149 -11.47 -10.00 3.50
N ARG A 150 -12.68 -9.89 2.90
CA ARG A 150 -13.81 -9.16 3.52
C ARG A 150 -14.29 -9.80 4.83
N ALA A 151 -14.27 -11.13 4.92
CA ALA A 151 -14.61 -11.83 6.17
C ALA A 151 -13.57 -11.57 7.26
N ILE A 152 -12.28 -11.58 6.90
CA ILE A 152 -11.17 -11.21 7.81
C ILE A 152 -11.32 -9.77 8.28
N ASP A 153 -11.62 -8.82 7.38
CA ASP A 153 -11.83 -7.42 7.74
C ASP A 153 -12.98 -7.25 8.75
N LYS A 154 -14.09 -7.99 8.58
CA LYS A 154 -15.20 -7.99 9.55
C LYS A 154 -14.79 -8.49 10.93
N ILE A 155 -13.97 -9.54 10.98
CA ILE A 155 -13.48 -10.10 12.25
C ILE A 155 -12.51 -9.11 12.91
N ARG A 156 -11.56 -8.57 12.15
CA ARG A 156 -10.62 -7.55 12.63
C ARG A 156 -11.34 -6.30 13.15
N GLY A 157 -12.38 -5.85 12.45
CA GLY A 157 -13.21 -4.71 12.88
C GLY A 157 -13.99 -4.95 14.19
N LYS A 158 -14.29 -6.21 14.50
CA LYS A 158 -15.03 -6.58 15.73
C LYS A 158 -14.13 -6.90 16.92
N TYR A 159 -13.00 -7.54 16.67
CA TYR A 159 -12.16 -8.12 17.72
C TYR A 159 -10.74 -7.53 17.77
N GLY A 160 -10.40 -6.57 16.90
CA GLY A 160 -9.10 -5.93 16.80
C GLY A 160 -8.27 -6.45 15.63
N ALA A 161 -7.34 -5.60 15.16
CA ALA A 161 -6.55 -5.83 13.95
C ALA A 161 -5.69 -7.11 14.05
N ASP A 162 -5.18 -7.43 15.23
CA ASP A 162 -4.24 -8.54 15.46
C ASP A 162 -4.92 -9.90 15.70
N THR A 163 -6.26 -9.94 15.71
CA THR A 163 -7.01 -11.17 15.98
C THR A 163 -6.77 -12.26 14.92
N ILE A 164 -6.55 -11.88 13.68
CA ILE A 164 -6.21 -12.79 12.59
C ILE A 164 -5.01 -12.22 11.85
N MET A 165 -3.92 -12.98 11.82
CA MET A 165 -2.71 -12.65 11.07
C MET A 165 -2.28 -13.84 10.22
N ARG A 166 -1.55 -13.57 9.13
CA ARG A 166 -0.89 -14.65 8.38
C ARG A 166 0.25 -15.22 9.24
N ALA A 167 0.41 -16.54 9.24
CA ALA A 167 1.44 -17.20 10.02
C ALA A 167 2.86 -16.66 9.75
N GLY A 168 3.16 -16.30 8.49
CA GLY A 168 4.45 -15.70 8.13
C GLY A 168 4.70 -14.29 8.70
N LEU A 169 3.67 -13.61 9.21
CA LEU A 169 3.80 -12.31 9.88
C LEU A 169 3.95 -12.45 11.41
N ILE A 170 3.74 -13.64 11.95
CA ILE A 170 3.92 -13.95 13.38
C ILE A 170 5.39 -14.23 13.61
N ALA A 171 5.97 -13.72 14.68
CA ALA A 171 7.35 -13.99 15.07
C ALA A 171 8.45 -13.43 14.13
N ASN A 172 8.26 -12.23 13.59
CA ASN A 172 9.34 -11.45 13.01
C ASN A 172 9.76 -10.32 13.99
N ASP A 173 11.04 -9.93 13.93
CA ASP A 173 11.66 -8.93 14.80
C ASP A 173 11.88 -7.58 14.12
N PHE A 174 11.48 -7.45 12.87
CA PHE A 174 11.72 -6.25 12.04
C PHE A 174 10.47 -5.47 11.69
N ILE A 175 9.27 -6.01 11.92
CA ILE A 175 8.01 -5.28 11.80
C ILE A 175 7.65 -4.73 13.19
N TYR A 176 7.64 -3.41 13.29
CA TYR A 176 7.22 -2.74 14.52
C TYR A 176 5.96 -1.93 14.23
N ASP A 177 4.81 -2.49 14.59
CA ASP A 177 3.52 -1.83 14.51
C ASP A 177 3.01 -1.57 15.94
N LYS A 178 3.31 -0.37 16.45
CA LYS A 178 2.60 0.15 17.61
C LYS A 178 1.46 1.02 17.10
N ASN A 179 0.26 0.46 17.02
CA ASN A 179 -0.99 1.20 16.82
C ASN A 179 -1.11 1.94 15.48
N ASP A 180 -1.11 1.20 14.38
CA ASP A 180 -1.45 1.74 13.06
C ASP A 180 -2.97 1.86 12.85
N ASP A 181 -3.77 1.76 13.93
CA ASP A 181 -5.23 1.92 13.89
C ASP A 181 -5.69 3.39 13.92
N GLU A 182 -4.80 4.32 14.10
CA GLU A 182 -5.11 5.71 13.81
C GLU A 182 -4.92 5.96 12.32
N ASP A 183 -6.02 5.82 11.55
CA ASP A 183 -6.18 6.51 10.29
C ASP A 183 -5.62 7.94 10.48
N PHE A 184 -4.37 8.16 10.06
CA PHE A 184 -3.82 9.49 9.97
C PHE A 184 -4.55 10.21 8.83
N LEU A 185 -5.81 10.50 9.07
CA LEU A 185 -6.53 11.56 8.42
C LEU A 185 -6.31 12.78 9.30
N PRO A 186 -5.52 13.77 8.88
CA PRO A 186 -5.13 14.90 9.72
C PRO A 186 -6.30 15.75 10.23
N PHE A 187 -7.56 15.38 9.95
CA PHE A 187 -8.74 16.17 10.27
C PHE A 187 -9.98 15.29 10.54
N LYS A 188 -9.91 14.33 11.48
CA LYS A 188 -11.12 13.83 12.13
C LYS A 188 -11.39 14.69 13.38
N ARG A 189 -12.33 15.58 13.30
CA ARG A 189 -13.15 16.03 14.41
C ARG A 189 -14.51 15.43 14.31
#